data_0e214c561e200d51fcb76bc14e273dad
#
_entry.id   0e214c561e200d51fcb76bc14e273dad
#
_cell.length_a   1.000
_cell.length_b   1.000
_cell.length_c   1.000
_cell.angle_alpha   90.00
_cell.angle_beta   90.00
_cell.angle_gamma   90.00
#
_symmetry.space_group_name_H-M   'P 1'
#
loop_
_entity.id
_entity.type
_entity.pdbx_description
1 polymer ?
#
loop_
_entity_poly.entity_id
_entity_poly.type
_entity_poly.pdbx_seq_one_letter_code
_entity_poly.pdbx_strand_id
1 'polypeptide(L)'
;MRAAYAPEAQFTDPAFPSLRGSAIGDMWTMLCEQAKDFRLEFRDVKADDGAGSLHWEAWYRFGGKRKVHNVVEAKFSFAGGRITRHADSFDFWRWSRQALGPAGVVLGWTPMLRGAVVSRAAASLGAWQKKR
;
A
#
# COMPACT_ATOMS: atom_id res chain seq x y z
N MET A 1 4.92 13.26 -2.35
CA MET A 1 4.95 11.91 -2.90
C MET A 1 4.58 11.83 -4.37
N ARG A 2 3.57 12.57 -4.82
CA ARG A 2 3.19 12.54 -6.25
C ARG A 2 4.34 12.86 -7.19
N ALA A 3 5.17 13.84 -6.84
CA ALA A 3 6.28 14.29 -7.68
C ALA A 3 7.40 13.24 -7.82
N ALA A 4 7.45 12.26 -6.92
CA ALA A 4 8.46 11.19 -6.99
C ALA A 4 8.18 10.18 -8.09
N TYR A 5 6.92 10.08 -8.54
CA TYR A 5 6.50 9.10 -9.55
C TYR A 5 6.48 9.71 -10.93
N ALA A 6 6.94 8.93 -11.92
CA ALA A 6 6.78 9.29 -13.33
C ALA A 6 5.29 9.30 -13.71
N PRO A 7 4.89 10.07 -14.75
CA PRO A 7 3.49 10.11 -15.17
C PRO A 7 2.89 8.76 -15.57
N GLU A 8 3.73 7.83 -16.06
CA GLU A 8 3.33 6.49 -16.50
C GLU A 8 3.68 5.41 -15.47
N ALA A 9 4.00 5.79 -14.23
CA ALA A 9 4.43 4.85 -13.20
C ALA A 9 3.38 3.77 -12.90
N GLN A 10 3.86 2.62 -12.47
CA GLN A 10 3.02 1.49 -12.05
C GLN A 10 3.30 1.15 -10.60
N PHE A 11 2.23 0.83 -9.86
CA PHE A 11 2.31 0.41 -8.46
C PHE A 11 1.54 -0.89 -8.26
N THR A 12 2.08 -1.76 -7.43
CA THR A 12 1.41 -2.99 -7.03
C THR A 12 1.67 -3.31 -5.56
N ASP A 13 0.63 -3.76 -4.87
CA ASP A 13 0.73 -4.39 -3.55
C ASP A 13 -0.41 -5.40 -3.39
N PRO A 14 -0.47 -6.15 -2.25
CA PRO A 14 -1.53 -7.14 -2.06
C PRO A 14 -2.96 -6.60 -2.05
N ALA A 15 -3.16 -5.31 -1.72
CA ALA A 15 -4.49 -4.70 -1.69
C ALA A 15 -4.81 -3.93 -2.98
N PHE A 16 -3.79 -3.36 -3.63
CA PHE A 16 -3.92 -2.61 -4.88
C PHE A 16 -3.00 -3.27 -5.92
N PRO A 17 -3.46 -4.33 -6.60
CA PRO A 17 -2.58 -5.11 -7.48
C PRO A 17 -2.13 -4.37 -8.74
N SER A 18 -2.82 -3.30 -9.13
CA SER A 18 -2.41 -2.54 -10.31
C SER A 18 -2.97 -1.12 -10.24
N LEU A 19 -2.09 -0.15 -9.99
CA LEU A 19 -2.40 1.27 -10.11
C LEU A 19 -1.41 1.90 -11.07
N ARG A 20 -1.85 2.93 -11.78
CA ARG A 20 -1.02 3.64 -12.76
C ARG A 20 -1.18 5.15 -12.64
N GLY A 21 -0.07 5.84 -12.88
CA GLY A 21 -0.04 7.27 -13.00
C GLY A 21 -0.55 8.01 -11.77
N SER A 22 -1.45 8.95 -11.97
CA SER A 22 -1.97 9.79 -10.89
C SER A 22 -2.74 9.01 -9.82
N ALA A 23 -3.26 7.83 -10.14
CA ALA A 23 -3.97 7.00 -9.17
C ALA A 23 -3.06 6.57 -8.01
N ILE A 24 -1.75 6.45 -8.25
CA ILE A 24 -0.78 6.11 -7.20
C ILE A 24 -0.75 7.23 -6.14
N GLY A 25 -0.62 8.47 -6.58
CA GLY A 25 -0.65 9.61 -5.68
C GLY A 25 -1.99 9.75 -4.96
N ASP A 26 -3.09 9.47 -5.64
CA ASP A 26 -4.44 9.48 -5.05
C ASP A 26 -4.53 8.44 -3.93
N MET A 27 -4.04 7.23 -4.16
CA MET A 27 -4.01 6.18 -3.14
C MET A 27 -3.25 6.62 -1.90
N TRP A 28 -2.04 7.13 -2.06
CA TRP A 28 -1.23 7.57 -0.91
C TRP A 28 -1.88 8.73 -0.18
N THR A 29 -2.46 9.68 -0.88
CA THR A 29 -3.15 10.81 -0.26
C THR A 29 -4.36 10.32 0.53
N MET A 30 -5.17 9.43 -0.05
CA MET A 30 -6.32 8.86 0.63
C MET A 30 -5.91 8.11 1.90
N LEU A 31 -4.89 7.26 1.81
CA LEU A 31 -4.44 6.48 2.97
C LEU A 31 -3.91 7.38 4.08
N CYS A 32 -3.16 8.43 3.74
CA CYS A 32 -2.66 9.37 4.73
C CYS A 32 -3.79 10.17 5.39
N GLU A 33 -4.82 10.54 4.64
CA GLU A 33 -5.98 11.24 5.19
C GLU A 33 -6.81 10.36 6.13
N GLN A 34 -6.92 9.07 5.81
CA GLN A 34 -7.75 8.12 6.57
C GLN A 34 -7.03 7.48 7.73
N ALA A 35 -5.71 7.49 7.74
CA ALA A 35 -4.92 6.83 8.79
C ALA A 35 -5.11 7.53 10.14
N LYS A 36 -5.30 6.74 11.19
CA LYS A 36 -5.39 7.20 12.57
C LYS A 36 -4.18 6.68 13.34
N ASP A 37 -3.58 7.54 14.17
CA ASP A 37 -2.41 7.18 14.98
C ASP A 37 -1.28 6.61 14.13
N PHE A 38 -1.04 7.21 12.98
CA PHE A 38 -0.10 6.70 11.98
C PHE A 38 1.35 6.99 12.37
N ARG A 39 2.18 5.94 12.33
CA ARG A 39 3.63 6.05 12.47
C ARG A 39 4.29 5.20 11.41
N LEU A 40 5.37 5.72 10.83
CA LEU A 40 6.13 5.01 9.80
C LEU A 40 7.62 5.06 10.11
N GLU A 41 8.29 3.93 9.95
CA GLU A 41 9.74 3.82 10.02
C GLU A 41 10.25 3.09 8.80
N PHE A 42 11.44 3.44 8.34
CA PHE A 42 12.06 2.74 7.21
C PHE A 42 13.55 2.52 7.48
N ARG A 43 14.12 1.49 6.84
CA ARG A 43 15.53 1.14 6.96
C ARG A 43 15.98 0.31 5.76
N ASP A 44 17.28 0.00 5.72
CA ASP A 44 17.89 -0.84 4.69
C ASP A 44 17.63 -0.28 3.29
N VAL A 45 17.77 1.04 3.16
CA VAL A 45 17.60 1.73 1.88
C VAL A 45 18.80 1.42 0.98
N LYS A 46 18.50 0.88 -0.20
CA LYS A 46 19.49 0.61 -1.25
C LYS A 46 18.98 1.20 -2.54
N ALA A 47 19.83 1.93 -3.25
CA ALA A 47 19.42 2.54 -4.51
C ALA A 47 20.62 2.77 -5.42
N ASP A 48 20.37 2.62 -6.71
CA ASP A 48 21.25 3.08 -7.79
C ASP A 48 20.40 3.87 -8.78
N ASP A 49 20.96 4.19 -9.95
CA ASP A 49 20.25 5.00 -10.95
C ASP A 49 19.04 4.31 -11.55
N GLY A 50 18.99 2.98 -11.54
CA GLY A 50 17.93 2.21 -12.20
C GLY A 50 17.02 1.48 -11.26
N ALA A 51 17.43 1.20 -10.02
CA ALA A 51 16.65 0.38 -9.10
C ALA A 51 16.90 0.75 -7.65
N GLY A 52 15.93 0.42 -6.81
CA GLY A 52 16.06 0.63 -5.37
C GLY A 52 15.19 -0.33 -4.58
N SER A 53 15.49 -0.44 -3.30
CA SER A 53 14.69 -1.21 -2.35
C SER A 53 14.80 -0.60 -0.97
N LEU A 54 13.77 -0.83 -0.15
CA LEU A 54 13.82 -0.48 1.26
C LEU A 54 12.85 -1.35 2.06
N HIS A 55 13.13 -1.44 3.34
CA HIS A 55 12.22 -2.05 4.32
C HIS A 55 11.51 -0.91 5.04
N TRP A 56 10.17 -0.97 5.11
CA TRP A 56 9.43 -0.02 5.91
C TRP A 56 8.36 -0.71 6.74
N GLU A 57 8.00 -0.07 7.85
CA GLU A 57 6.98 -0.57 8.76
C GLU A 57 6.04 0.56 9.09
N ALA A 58 4.76 0.25 9.14
CA ALA A 58 3.73 1.22 9.46
C ALA A 58 2.88 0.72 10.63
N TRP A 59 2.60 1.62 11.55
CA TRP A 59 1.69 1.38 12.67
C TRP A 59 0.52 2.34 12.53
N TYR A 60 -0.68 1.81 12.55
CA TYR A 60 -1.89 2.63 12.39
C TYR A 60 -3.12 1.89 12.92
N ARG A 61 -4.25 2.59 12.96
CA ARG A 61 -5.54 1.97 13.28
C ARG A 61 -6.35 1.80 12.01
N PHE A 62 -6.76 0.57 11.76
CA PHE A 62 -7.61 0.23 10.62
C PHE A 62 -9.07 0.43 11.01
N GLY A 63 -9.79 1.20 10.19
CA GLY A 63 -11.18 1.53 10.49
C GLY A 63 -11.37 2.33 11.78
N GLY A 64 -10.28 2.95 12.27
CA GLY A 64 -10.28 3.69 13.53
C GLY A 64 -10.29 2.84 14.79
N LYS A 65 -10.28 1.51 14.66
CA LYS A 65 -10.48 0.60 15.80
C LYS A 65 -9.30 -0.34 16.03
N ARG A 66 -8.88 -1.09 15.02
CA ARG A 66 -7.91 -2.17 15.19
C ARG A 66 -6.50 -1.68 14.89
N LYS A 67 -5.59 -1.99 15.80
CA LYS A 67 -4.17 -1.65 15.63
C LYS A 67 -3.52 -2.59 14.62
N VAL A 68 -2.83 -2.01 13.64
CA VAL A 68 -2.10 -2.76 12.63
C VAL A 68 -0.63 -2.35 12.67
N HIS A 69 0.24 -3.35 12.64
CA HIS A 69 1.67 -3.19 12.40
C HIS A 69 1.99 -3.91 11.10
N ASN A 70 2.16 -3.17 10.03
CA ASN A 70 2.43 -3.75 8.71
C ASN A 70 3.92 -3.66 8.40
N VAL A 71 4.51 -4.78 8.01
CA VAL A 71 5.92 -4.90 7.65
C VAL A 71 6.02 -5.10 6.16
N VAL A 72 6.66 -4.16 5.47
CA VAL A 72 6.63 -4.09 4.01
C VAL A 72 8.04 -4.06 3.44
N GLU A 73 8.25 -4.84 2.39
CA GLU A 73 9.44 -4.76 1.54
C GLU A 73 9.07 -4.06 0.25
N ALA A 74 9.72 -2.94 -0.02
CA ALA A 74 9.45 -2.13 -1.21
C ALA A 74 10.56 -2.28 -2.22
N LYS A 75 10.18 -2.41 -3.50
CA LYS A 75 11.11 -2.44 -4.63
C LYS A 75 10.71 -1.38 -5.64
N PHE A 76 11.71 -0.70 -6.18
CA PHE A 76 11.49 0.41 -7.10
C PHE A 76 12.32 0.24 -8.36
N SER A 77 11.80 0.75 -9.49
CA SER A 77 12.58 1.03 -10.67
C SER A 77 12.54 2.52 -10.94
N PHE A 78 13.64 3.08 -11.41
CA PHE A 78 13.79 4.51 -11.66
C PHE A 78 14.14 4.79 -13.11
N ALA A 79 13.69 5.93 -13.60
CA ALA A 79 14.13 6.50 -14.88
C ALA A 79 14.01 8.02 -14.78
N GLY A 80 15.07 8.72 -15.20
CA GLY A 80 15.09 10.18 -15.15
C GLY A 80 14.89 10.76 -13.76
N GLY A 81 15.36 10.06 -12.73
CA GLY A 81 15.22 10.49 -11.34
C GLY A 81 13.83 10.31 -10.74
N ARG A 82 12.92 9.62 -11.44
CA ARG A 82 11.57 9.37 -10.96
C ARG A 82 11.27 7.87 -10.90
N ILE A 83 10.34 7.50 -10.03
CA ILE A 83 9.89 6.11 -9.89
C ILE A 83 9.01 5.76 -11.09
N THR A 84 9.39 4.71 -11.81
CA THR A 84 8.59 4.16 -12.92
C THR A 84 7.82 2.91 -12.49
N ARG A 85 8.31 2.22 -11.47
CA ARG A 85 7.63 1.05 -10.91
C ARG A 85 7.89 0.98 -9.41
N HIS A 86 6.85 0.69 -8.64
CA HIS A 86 6.92 0.51 -7.20
C HIS A 86 6.12 -0.73 -6.84
N ALA A 87 6.77 -1.69 -6.21
CA ALA A 87 6.11 -2.91 -5.76
C ALA A 87 6.34 -3.07 -4.26
N ASP A 88 5.27 -3.11 -3.50
CA ASP A 88 5.30 -3.40 -2.07
C ASP A 88 4.84 -4.83 -1.85
N SER A 89 5.52 -5.56 -0.99
CA SER A 89 5.10 -6.88 -0.57
C SER A 89 5.04 -6.95 0.95
N PHE A 90 3.98 -7.58 1.46
CA PHE A 90 3.82 -7.84 2.88
C PHE A 90 3.00 -9.12 3.06
N ASP A 91 3.06 -9.69 4.27
CA ASP A 91 2.28 -10.87 4.62
C ASP A 91 0.81 -10.48 4.76
N PHE A 92 0.01 -10.78 3.74
CA PHE A 92 -1.40 -10.43 3.70
C PHE A 92 -2.19 -11.11 4.82
N TRP A 93 -1.86 -12.35 5.16
CA TRP A 93 -2.53 -13.06 6.25
C TRP A 93 -2.27 -12.38 7.58
N ARG A 94 -1.01 -11.99 7.84
CA ARG A 94 -0.66 -11.25 9.05
C ARG A 94 -1.44 -9.92 9.11
N TRP A 95 -1.48 -9.19 7.99
CA TRP A 95 -2.22 -7.94 7.92
C TRP A 95 -3.70 -8.16 8.21
N SER A 96 -4.31 -9.17 7.58
CA SER A 96 -5.74 -9.43 7.74
C SER A 96 -6.10 -9.88 9.15
N ARG A 97 -5.22 -10.63 9.83
CA ARG A 97 -5.44 -10.97 11.24
C ARG A 97 -5.54 -9.73 12.12
N GLN A 98 -4.68 -8.75 11.86
CA GLN A 98 -4.65 -7.51 12.63
C GLN A 98 -5.82 -6.58 12.26
N ALA A 99 -6.05 -6.39 10.99
CA ALA A 99 -7.03 -5.43 10.49
C ALA A 99 -8.48 -5.92 10.61
N LEU A 100 -8.71 -7.22 10.40
CA LEU A 100 -10.04 -7.81 10.33
C LEU A 100 -10.36 -8.74 11.50
N GLY A 101 -9.39 -9.03 12.37
CA GLY A 101 -9.58 -9.86 13.55
C GLY A 101 -9.91 -11.32 13.22
N PRO A 102 -10.96 -11.91 13.86
CA PRO A 102 -11.26 -13.34 13.69
C PRO A 102 -11.48 -13.75 12.23
N ALA A 103 -12.13 -12.91 11.43
CA ALA A 103 -12.35 -13.19 10.01
C ALA A 103 -11.01 -13.29 9.28
N GLY A 104 -10.04 -12.43 9.62
CA GLY A 104 -8.71 -12.47 9.04
C GLY A 104 -7.93 -13.72 9.42
N VAL A 105 -8.07 -14.17 10.67
CA VAL A 105 -7.40 -15.40 11.13
C VAL A 105 -7.89 -16.62 10.34
N VAL A 106 -9.21 -16.74 10.17
CA VAL A 106 -9.83 -17.91 9.54
C VAL A 106 -9.73 -17.86 8.01
N LEU A 107 -9.95 -16.70 7.41
CA LEU A 107 -10.11 -16.56 5.95
C LEU A 107 -8.99 -15.81 5.26
N GLY A 108 -8.06 -15.18 6.00
CA GLY A 108 -7.04 -14.29 5.43
C GLY A 108 -6.06 -14.97 4.48
N TRP A 109 -5.91 -16.30 4.56
CA TRP A 109 -5.09 -17.08 3.65
C TRP A 109 -5.82 -17.44 2.36
N THR A 110 -7.12 -17.19 2.27
CA THR A 110 -7.93 -17.58 1.12
C THR A 110 -7.90 -16.53 0.01
N PRO A 111 -7.92 -16.94 -1.26
CA PRO A 111 -8.06 -16.01 -2.38
C PRO A 111 -9.38 -15.23 -2.33
N MET A 112 -10.43 -15.81 -1.75
CA MET A 112 -11.74 -15.18 -1.64
C MET A 112 -11.69 -13.91 -0.77
N LEU A 113 -11.06 -14.00 0.41
CA LEU A 113 -10.94 -12.81 1.28
C LEU A 113 -10.02 -11.77 0.65
N ARG A 114 -8.91 -12.21 0.06
CA ARG A 114 -8.00 -11.30 -0.61
C ARG A 114 -8.71 -10.55 -1.75
N GLY A 115 -9.50 -11.26 -2.54
CA GLY A 115 -10.29 -10.66 -3.61
C GLY A 115 -11.31 -9.64 -3.08
N ALA A 116 -11.96 -9.95 -1.95
CA ALA A 116 -12.88 -9.03 -1.30
C ALA A 116 -12.18 -7.75 -0.82
N VAL A 117 -10.99 -7.88 -0.23
CA VAL A 117 -10.19 -6.72 0.21
C VAL A 117 -9.76 -5.88 -0.98
N VAL A 118 -9.29 -6.50 -2.06
CA VAL A 118 -8.89 -5.81 -3.28
C VAL A 118 -10.07 -5.01 -3.86
N SER A 119 -11.24 -5.64 -3.96
CA SER A 119 -12.45 -4.98 -4.48
C SER A 119 -12.85 -3.79 -3.61
N ARG A 120 -12.76 -3.95 -2.29
CA ARG A 120 -13.13 -2.89 -1.35
C ARG A 120 -12.16 -1.73 -1.38
N ALA A 121 -10.86 -2.03 -1.50
CA ALA A 121 -9.83 -1.00 -1.64
C ALA A 121 -10.03 -0.19 -2.92
N ALA A 122 -10.30 -0.85 -4.04
CA ALA A 122 -10.57 -0.17 -5.31
C ALA A 122 -11.83 0.70 -5.23
N ALA A 123 -12.89 0.21 -4.59
CA ALA A 123 -14.13 0.97 -4.40
C ALA A 123 -13.90 2.20 -3.52
N SER A 124 -13.11 2.07 -2.46
CA SER A 124 -12.77 3.16 -1.55
C SER A 124 -11.98 4.25 -2.29
N LEU A 125 -11.01 3.85 -3.09
CA LEU A 125 -10.22 4.80 -3.88
C LEU A 125 -11.09 5.52 -4.91
N GLY A 126 -11.95 4.79 -5.62
CA GLY A 126 -12.85 5.38 -6.59
C GLY A 126 -13.80 6.39 -5.96
N ALA A 127 -14.36 6.07 -4.80
CA ALA A 127 -15.24 6.98 -4.07
C ALA A 127 -14.48 8.24 -3.60
N TRP A 128 -13.27 8.08 -3.12
CA TRP A 128 -12.43 9.20 -2.70
C TRP A 128 -12.10 10.12 -3.90
N GLN A 129 -11.77 9.55 -5.04
CA GLN A 129 -11.47 10.31 -6.26
C GLN A 129 -12.66 11.14 -6.73
N LYS A 130 -13.88 10.61 -6.59
CA LYS A 130 -15.11 11.32 -6.99
C LYS A 130 -15.42 12.55 -6.14
N LYS A 131 -14.91 12.59 -4.91
CA LYS A 131 -15.11 13.73 -4.00
C LYS A 131 -14.15 14.89 -4.25
N ARG A 132 -13.18 14.70 -5.15
CA ARG A 132 -12.13 15.68 -5.43
C ARG A 132 -12.43 16.55 -6.63
#